data_52d84faa4d1ec06b7f820c3eb1126b4c
#
_entry.id   52d84faa4d1ec06b7f820c3eb1126b4c
#
_cell.length_a   1.000
_cell.length_b   1.000
_cell.length_c   1.000
_cell.angle_alpha   90.00
_cell.angle_beta   90.00
_cell.angle_gamma   90.00
#
_symmetry.space_group_name_H-M   'P 1'
#
loop_
_entity.id
_entity.type
_entity.pdbx_description
1 polymer ?
#
loop_
_entity_poly.entity_id
_entity_poly.type
_entity_poly.pdbx_seq_one_letter_code
_entity_poly.pdbx_strand_id
1 'polypeptide(L)' 'MIKQGSKWDDGNGKVFRVIQIVQIEEHTWIHYINDRLSENETREYSCYQESFLSRFNPLPE' A
#
# COMPACT_ATOMS: atom_id res chain seq x y z
N MET A 1 0.42 12.34 -2.92
CA MET A 1 1.70 11.62 -2.88
C MET A 1 1.64 10.51 -1.84
N ILE A 2 2.11 9.33 -2.20
CA ILE A 2 2.11 8.19 -1.29
C ILE A 2 3.23 8.34 -0.27
N LYS A 3 2.91 8.13 1.00
CA LYS A 3 3.90 8.21 2.07
C LYS A 3 3.98 6.89 2.82
N GLN A 4 5.17 6.57 3.29
CA GLN A 4 5.37 5.41 4.16
C GLN A 4 4.57 5.59 5.44
N GLY A 5 3.86 4.53 5.85
CA GLY A 5 2.99 4.55 7.01
C GLY A 5 1.56 5.02 6.72
N SER A 6 1.29 5.49 5.50
CA SER A 6 -0.05 5.95 5.15
C SER A 6 -1.00 4.78 4.92
N LYS A 7 -2.29 5.03 5.13
CA LYS A 7 -3.33 4.02 5.00
C LYS A 7 -4.18 4.30 3.77
N TRP A 8 -4.57 3.22 3.10
CA TRP A 8 -5.30 3.29 1.85
C TRP A 8 -6.41 2.26 1.83
N ASP A 9 -7.53 2.61 1.20
CA ASP A 9 -8.72 1.78 1.11
C ASP A 9 -8.79 1.18 -0.31
N ASP A 10 -9.12 -0.12 -0.41
CA ASP A 10 -9.24 -0.79 -1.70
C ASP A 10 -10.63 -0.68 -2.34
N GLY A 11 -11.56 0.03 -1.70
CA GLY A 11 -12.92 0.16 -2.18
C GLY A 11 -13.84 -0.98 -1.78
N ASN A 12 -13.31 -2.02 -1.14
CA ASN A 12 -14.06 -3.19 -0.72
C ASN A 12 -14.08 -3.37 0.81
N GLY A 13 -13.75 -2.33 1.52
CA GLY A 13 -13.75 -2.36 2.99
C GLY A 13 -12.46 -2.83 3.60
N LYS A 14 -11.44 -3.08 2.81
CA LYS A 14 -10.12 -3.46 3.31
C LYS A 14 -9.19 -2.26 3.34
N VAL A 15 -8.41 -2.15 4.40
CA VAL A 15 -7.45 -1.07 4.58
C VAL A 15 -6.04 -1.64 4.50
N PHE A 16 -5.20 -1.00 3.72
CA PHE A 16 -3.80 -1.37 3.57
C PHE A 16 -2.91 -0.24 4.04
N ARG A 17 -1.74 -0.61 4.55
CA ARG A 17 -0.76 0.36 5.02
C ARG A 17 0.52 0.22 4.18
N VAL A 18 1.02 1.36 3.71
CA VAL A 18 2.27 1.39 2.96
C VAL A 18 3.43 1.24 3.95
N ILE A 19 4.24 0.21 3.75
CA ILE A 19 5.37 -0.07 4.64
C ILE A 19 6.70 0.36 4.07
N GLN A 20 6.80 0.44 2.74
CA GLN A 20 8.06 0.83 2.11
C GLN A 20 7.79 1.37 0.71
N ILE A 21 8.55 2.37 0.32
CA ILE A 21 8.51 2.94 -1.02
C ILE A 21 9.93 2.85 -1.57
N VAL A 22 10.09 2.15 -2.69
CA VAL A 22 11.40 1.92 -3.29
C VAL A 22 11.39 2.42 -4.72
N GLN A 23 12.36 3.24 -5.07
CA GLN A 23 12.51 3.69 -6.44
C GLN A 23 13.64 2.91 -7.10
N ILE A 24 13.30 2.22 -8.20
CA ILE A 24 14.24 1.44 -8.96
C ILE A 24 14.15 1.91 -10.41
N GLU A 25 15.23 2.51 -10.89
CA GLU A 25 15.30 3.12 -12.23
C GLU A 25 14.20 4.17 -12.41
N GLU A 26 13.28 3.96 -13.33
CA GLU A 26 12.20 4.89 -13.63
C GLU A 26 10.89 4.54 -12.92
N HIS A 27 10.90 3.48 -12.09
CA HIS A 27 9.69 2.97 -11.47
C HIS A 27 9.76 3.13 -9.96
N THR A 28 8.63 3.50 -9.39
CA THR A 28 8.44 3.53 -7.94
C THR A 28 7.60 2.34 -7.54
N TRP A 29 8.15 1.51 -6.67
CA TRP A 29 7.47 0.33 -6.13
C TRP A 29 6.87 0.66 -4.78
N ILE A 30 5.61 0.26 -4.60
CA ILE A 30 4.93 0.42 -3.32
C ILE A 30 4.79 -0.95 -2.68
N HIS A 31 5.33 -1.10 -1.48
CA HIS A 31 5.16 -2.30 -0.67
C HIS A 31 4.12 -2.01 0.40
N TYR A 32 3.15 -2.88 0.53
CA TYR A 32 2.05 -2.65 1.45
C TYR A 32 1.55 -3.94 2.08
N ILE A 33 0.92 -3.81 3.24
CA ILE A 33 0.33 -4.94 3.96
C ILE A 33 -1.10 -4.58 4.34
N ASN A 34 -1.92 -5.61 4.62
CA ASN A 34 -3.25 -5.39 5.15
C ASN A 34 -3.12 -4.85 6.57
N ASP A 35 -3.73 -3.71 6.86
CA ASP A 35 -3.63 -3.05 8.15
C ASP A 35 -4.25 -3.87 9.30
N ARG A 36 -5.12 -4.82 8.98
CA ARG A 36 -5.79 -5.68 9.95
C ARG A 36 -5.23 -7.09 9.96
N LEU A 37 -3.96 -7.25 9.59
CA LEU A 37 -3.34 -8.56 9.62
C LEU A 37 -3.35 -9.11 11.04
N SER A 38 -3.75 -10.39 11.17
CA SER A 38 -3.54 -11.12 12.41
C SER A 38 -2.05 -11.41 12.55
N GLU A 39 -1.60 -11.71 13.77
CA GLU A 39 -0.20 -12.00 14.02
C GLU A 39 0.35 -13.14 13.19
N ASN A 40 -0.53 -13.99 12.67
CA ASN A 40 -0.14 -15.17 11.91
C ASN A 40 -0.09 -14.93 10.40
N GLU A 41 -0.48 -13.74 9.95
CA GLU A 41 -0.46 -13.41 8.52
C GLU A 41 0.61 -12.37 8.25
N THR A 42 1.58 -12.75 7.42
CA THR A 42 2.70 -11.87 7.08
C THR A 42 2.77 -11.59 5.59
N ARG A 43 1.60 -11.61 4.92
CA ARG A 43 1.59 -11.40 3.47
C ARG A 43 1.89 -9.95 3.12
N GLU A 44 2.93 -9.78 2.34
CA GLU A 44 3.33 -8.49 1.82
C GLU A 44 3.02 -8.43 0.33
N TYR A 45 2.51 -7.29 -0.11
CA TYR A 45 2.21 -7.05 -1.52
C TYR A 45 3.11 -5.96 -2.05
N SER A 46 3.34 -5.98 -3.35
CA SER A 46 4.06 -4.89 -4.00
C SER A 46 3.47 -4.65 -5.39
N CYS A 47 3.52 -3.41 -5.82
CA CYS A 47 3.11 -3.04 -7.17
C CYS A 47 3.73 -1.69 -7.53
N TYR A 48 3.64 -1.33 -8.81
CA TYR A 48 4.07 -0.01 -9.24
C TYR A 48 3.14 1.05 -8.67
N GLN A 49 3.69 2.25 -8.50
CA GLN A 49 2.93 3.38 -7.97
C GLN A 49 1.67 3.65 -8.79
N GLU A 50 1.77 3.58 -10.11
CA GLU A 50 0.63 3.84 -11.00
C GLU A 50 -0.50 2.83 -10.76
N SER A 51 -0.15 1.57 -10.59
CA SER A 51 -1.13 0.53 -10.29
C SER A 51 -1.75 0.73 -8.93
N PHE A 52 -0.94 1.11 -7.95
CA PHE A 52 -1.43 1.37 -6.60
C PHE A 52 -2.44 2.51 -6.59
N LEU A 53 -2.12 3.61 -7.25
CA LEU A 53 -3.00 4.78 -7.29
C LEU A 53 -4.31 4.52 -8.03
N SER A 54 -4.32 3.58 -8.98
CA SER A 54 -5.54 3.24 -9.71
C SER A 54 -6.46 2.31 -8.93
N ARG A 55 -5.94 1.61 -7.91
CA ARG A 55 -6.68 0.59 -7.17
C ARG A 55 -7.06 1.02 -5.76
N PHE A 56 -6.34 1.95 -5.18
CA PHE A 56 -6.52 2.35 -3.79
C PHE A 56 -6.81 3.83 -3.68
N ASN A 57 -7.56 4.18 -2.63
CA ASN A 57 -7.90 5.57 -2.31
C ASN A 57 -7.27 5.93 -0.96
N PRO A 58 -6.71 7.15 -0.84
CA PRO A 58 -6.10 7.55 0.42
C PRO A 58 -7.16 7.75 1.49
N LEU A 59 -6.85 7.30 2.69
CA LEU A 59 -7.69 7.54 3.84
C LEU A 59 -7.20 8.79 4.57
N PRO A 60 -8.12 9.57 5.15
CA PRO A 60 -7.71 10.74 5.95
C PRO A 60 -6.91 10.28 7.16
N GLU A 61 -5.91 11.06 7.49
CA GLU A 61 -5.09 10.82 8.68
C GLU A 61 -5.81 11.29 9.92
#